data_020ed5a5e56378ceb983667205832ed2
#
_entry.id   020ed5a5e56378ceb983667205832ed2
#
_cell.length_a   1.000
_cell.length_b   1.000
_cell.length_c   1.000
_cell.angle_alpha   90.00
_cell.angle_beta   90.00
_cell.angle_gamma   90.00
#
_symmetry.space_group_name_H-M   'P 1'
#
loop_
_entity.id
_entity.type
_entity.pdbx_description
1 polymer ?
#
loop_
_entity_poly.entity_id
_entity_poly.type
_entity_poly.pdbx_seq_one_letter_code
_entity_poly.pdbx_strand_id
1 'polypeptide(L)'
;MRLQELLENTYEPNRIDYESSDDLLDKVVGYIEDNCRPWLEAAEGRVVYRGVKHAGLAFTRKVRQDRIPHDSSEEMHDLFNGLISLVGGVANRTNSAFTTAVEEEAMTYGDAYVAIPVGPFNYTWSPSWSDWFTDLVSNDEGTGLLVAMLDYDRKQELANTHIDTYDEVSFKTIINPANYDPEKVQRHIYADRRLKDAIDSGHEIMIACDTMLYIDSDFYRSRVRKYV
;
A
#
# COMPACT_ATOMS: atom_id res chain seq x y z
N MET A 1 -8.14 -10.92 26.38
CA MET A 1 -8.00 -9.73 25.51
C MET A 1 -6.58 -9.74 25.00
N ARG A 2 -6.39 -9.93 23.69
CA ARG A 2 -5.04 -10.02 23.08
C ARG A 2 -4.48 -8.60 22.94
N LEU A 3 -3.17 -8.44 23.07
CA LEU A 3 -2.49 -7.13 22.91
C LEU A 3 -2.84 -6.44 21.57
N GLN A 4 -3.14 -7.24 20.52
CA GLN A 4 -3.60 -6.81 19.22
C GLN A 4 -4.97 -6.10 19.23
N GLU A 5 -5.93 -6.54 20.07
CA GLU A 5 -7.23 -5.87 20.21
C GLU A 5 -7.10 -4.49 20.84
N LEU A 6 -6.10 -4.31 21.74
CA LEU A 6 -5.80 -3.01 22.36
C LEU A 6 -5.14 -2.04 21.37
N LEU A 7 -4.31 -2.53 20.44
CA LEU A 7 -3.66 -1.70 19.43
C LEU A 7 -4.61 -1.33 18.26
N GLU A 8 -5.56 -2.18 17.91
CA GLU A 8 -6.61 -1.87 16.93
C GLU A 8 -7.55 -0.76 17.41
N ASN A 9 -7.81 -0.67 18.73
CA ASN A 9 -8.68 0.36 19.32
C ASN A 9 -8.06 1.76 19.37
N THR A 10 -6.73 1.90 19.21
CA THR A 10 -6.06 3.22 19.19
C THR A 10 -6.26 4.01 17.90
N TYR A 11 -6.78 3.36 16.84
CA TYR A 11 -7.00 3.96 15.53
C TYR A 11 -8.49 3.98 15.16
N GLU A 12 -9.35 4.36 16.10
CA GLU A 12 -10.78 4.49 15.81
C GLU A 12 -11.05 5.51 14.70
N PRO A 13 -12.04 5.22 13.82
CA PRO A 13 -12.41 6.16 12.77
C PRO A 13 -13.10 7.39 13.36
N ASN A 14 -12.67 8.58 12.95
CA ASN A 14 -13.44 9.81 13.20
C ASN A 14 -14.55 9.87 12.16
N ARG A 15 -15.76 9.48 12.56
CA ARG A 15 -16.94 9.56 11.71
C ARG A 15 -17.30 11.01 11.44
N ILE A 16 -17.74 11.29 10.22
CA ILE A 16 -18.31 12.60 9.88
C ILE A 16 -19.77 12.59 10.34
N ASP A 17 -20.08 13.39 11.35
CA ASP A 17 -21.45 13.54 11.84
C ASP A 17 -22.31 14.27 10.81
N TYR A 18 -23.50 13.74 10.55
CA TYR A 18 -24.45 14.31 9.61
C TYR A 18 -25.89 14.09 10.04
N GLU A 19 -26.77 15.05 9.66
CA GLU A 19 -28.21 14.99 9.93
C GLU A 19 -28.97 14.36 8.76
N SER A 20 -28.45 14.51 7.53
CA SER A 20 -29.03 13.94 6.32
C SER A 20 -27.94 13.56 5.31
N SER A 21 -28.29 12.77 4.30
CA SER A 21 -27.34 12.41 3.23
C SER A 21 -26.89 13.61 2.39
N ASP A 22 -27.66 14.68 2.32
CA ASP A 22 -27.28 15.91 1.63
C ASP A 22 -26.31 16.73 2.48
N ASP A 23 -26.52 16.82 3.79
CA ASP A 23 -25.58 17.43 4.74
C ASP A 23 -24.23 16.68 4.73
N LEU A 24 -24.26 15.35 4.71
CA LEU A 24 -23.03 14.56 4.57
C LEU A 24 -22.30 14.85 3.26
N LEU A 25 -23.03 14.94 2.13
CA LEU A 25 -22.45 15.25 0.83
C LEU A 25 -21.70 16.58 0.87
N ASP A 26 -22.35 17.64 1.36
CA ASP A 26 -21.76 18.98 1.43
C ASP A 26 -20.51 18.98 2.31
N LYS A 27 -20.56 18.29 3.46
CA LYS A 27 -19.41 18.16 4.37
C LYS A 27 -18.25 17.37 3.75
N VAL A 28 -18.54 16.28 3.05
CA VAL A 28 -17.51 15.44 2.41
C VAL A 28 -16.86 16.19 1.26
N VAL A 29 -17.65 16.82 0.39
CA VAL A 29 -17.11 17.60 -0.74
C VAL A 29 -16.25 18.75 -0.24
N GLY A 30 -16.75 19.56 0.71
CA GLY A 30 -15.97 20.64 1.31
C GLY A 30 -14.68 20.15 1.97
N TYR A 31 -14.75 19.01 2.68
CA TYR A 31 -13.55 18.41 3.29
C TYR A 31 -12.50 18.01 2.25
N ILE A 32 -12.92 17.41 1.13
CA ILE A 32 -12.03 17.01 0.03
C ILE A 32 -11.37 18.25 -0.60
N GLU A 33 -12.16 19.29 -0.92
CA GLU A 33 -11.67 20.53 -1.52
C GLU A 33 -10.63 21.24 -0.63
N ASP A 34 -10.89 21.26 0.68
CA ASP A 34 -10.03 21.96 1.64
C ASP A 34 -8.76 21.17 1.99
N ASN A 35 -8.83 19.82 2.01
CA ASN A 35 -7.79 19.01 2.64
C ASN A 35 -7.11 18.00 1.71
N CYS A 36 -7.72 17.65 0.56
CA CYS A 36 -7.21 16.57 -0.30
C CYS A 36 -6.68 17.06 -1.66
N ARG A 37 -6.43 18.34 -1.82
CA ARG A 37 -5.99 18.94 -3.07
C ARG A 37 -4.75 18.26 -3.68
N PRO A 38 -3.68 17.90 -2.92
CA PRO A 38 -2.53 17.22 -3.48
C PRO A 38 -2.90 15.90 -4.19
N TRP A 39 -3.85 15.14 -3.63
CA TRP A 39 -4.35 13.93 -4.25
C TRP A 39 -5.15 14.20 -5.51
N LEU A 40 -6.08 15.15 -5.47
CA LEU A 40 -6.92 15.49 -6.62
C LEU A 40 -6.08 15.88 -7.84
N GLU A 41 -5.03 16.68 -7.61
CA GLU A 41 -4.09 17.10 -8.65
C GLU A 41 -3.26 15.95 -9.20
N ALA A 42 -2.78 15.03 -8.34
CA ALA A 42 -1.92 13.93 -8.73
C ALA A 42 -2.70 12.77 -9.39
N ALA A 43 -3.90 12.46 -8.89
CA ALA A 43 -4.70 11.33 -9.35
C ALA A 43 -5.58 11.65 -10.56
N GLU A 44 -5.86 12.96 -10.83
CA GLU A 44 -6.66 13.42 -11.98
C GLU A 44 -8.01 12.68 -12.11
N GLY A 45 -8.78 12.66 -11.02
CA GLY A 45 -10.09 12.01 -10.98
C GLY A 45 -10.09 10.50 -10.85
N ARG A 46 -8.90 9.87 -10.75
CA ARG A 46 -8.77 8.45 -10.43
C ARG A 46 -8.97 8.21 -8.95
N VAL A 47 -9.41 7.00 -8.61
CA VAL A 47 -9.63 6.59 -7.23
C VAL A 47 -8.89 5.31 -6.91
N VAL A 48 -8.59 5.13 -5.65
CA VAL A 48 -8.13 3.87 -5.08
C VAL A 48 -9.07 3.44 -3.98
N TYR A 49 -9.12 2.14 -3.74
CA TYR A 49 -10.02 1.52 -2.77
C TYR A 49 -9.23 0.85 -1.66
N ARG A 50 -9.88 0.71 -0.52
CA ARG A 50 -9.42 -0.09 0.59
C ARG A 50 -10.61 -0.81 1.24
N GLY A 51 -10.45 -2.09 1.53
CA GLY A 51 -11.39 -2.84 2.36
C GLY A 51 -11.26 -2.45 3.82
N VAL A 52 -12.38 -2.09 4.44
CA VAL A 52 -12.45 -1.70 5.85
C VAL A 52 -13.67 -2.35 6.48
N LYS A 53 -13.57 -2.81 7.73
CA LYS A 53 -14.77 -3.20 8.48
C LYS A 53 -15.71 -1.99 8.57
N HIS A 54 -16.99 -2.24 8.41
CA HIS A 54 -18.02 -1.20 8.29
C HIS A 54 -17.87 -0.08 9.33
N ALA A 55 -17.77 1.16 8.87
CA ALA A 55 -17.52 2.33 9.73
C ALA A 55 -18.43 3.54 9.41
N GLY A 56 -19.50 3.36 8.63
CA GLY A 56 -20.41 4.41 8.17
C GLY A 56 -20.06 4.90 6.76
N LEU A 57 -20.77 5.91 6.25
CA LEU A 57 -20.66 6.37 4.86
C LEU A 57 -19.39 7.18 4.58
N ALA A 58 -18.87 7.91 5.57
CA ALA A 58 -17.59 8.61 5.45
C ALA A 58 -16.95 8.81 6.82
N PHE A 59 -15.63 8.72 6.86
CA PHE A 59 -14.83 8.92 8.07
C PHE A 59 -13.38 9.20 7.74
N THR A 60 -12.63 9.76 8.69
CA THR A 60 -11.18 9.87 8.61
C THR A 60 -10.52 8.90 9.59
N ARG A 61 -9.33 8.42 9.25
CA ARG A 61 -8.51 7.58 10.14
C ARG A 61 -7.04 7.91 9.96
N LYS A 62 -6.32 7.98 11.07
CA LYS A 62 -4.86 8.09 11.04
C LYS A 62 -4.24 6.84 10.41
N VAL A 63 -3.23 7.03 9.57
CA VAL A 63 -2.44 5.93 9.02
C VAL A 63 -1.47 5.45 10.10
N ARG A 64 -1.40 4.14 10.30
CA ARG A 64 -0.46 3.54 11.25
C ARG A 64 0.97 3.77 10.79
N GLN A 65 1.82 4.13 11.75
CA GLN A 65 3.25 4.35 11.53
C GLN A 65 4.12 3.21 12.10
N ASP A 66 3.47 2.21 12.67
CA ASP A 66 4.08 1.13 13.47
C ASP A 66 3.47 -0.24 13.13
N ARG A 67 3.12 -0.44 11.85
CA ARG A 67 2.49 -1.70 11.45
C ARG A 67 3.47 -2.86 11.59
N ILE A 68 3.06 -3.87 12.34
CA ILE A 68 3.72 -5.16 12.44
C ILE A 68 3.09 -6.10 11.40
N PRO A 69 3.88 -6.91 10.68
CA PRO A 69 3.35 -7.88 9.73
C PRO A 69 2.41 -8.88 10.42
N HIS A 70 1.29 -9.17 9.77
CA HIS A 70 0.33 -10.16 10.25
C HIS A 70 0.39 -11.45 9.41
N ASP A 71 0.52 -11.28 8.10
CA ASP A 71 0.43 -12.36 7.11
C ASP A 71 1.79 -12.67 6.46
N SER A 72 2.85 -11.97 6.82
CA SER A 72 4.23 -12.20 6.36
C SER A 72 5.19 -12.36 7.54
N SER A 73 6.32 -13.07 7.33
CA SER A 73 7.36 -13.10 8.34
C SER A 73 8.00 -11.71 8.52
N GLU A 74 8.63 -11.49 9.67
CA GLU A 74 9.33 -10.25 9.98
C GLU A 74 10.46 -10.00 8.97
N GLU A 75 11.19 -11.05 8.59
CA GLU A 75 12.27 -10.97 7.61
C GLU A 75 11.80 -10.50 6.24
N MET A 76 10.64 -11.00 5.76
CA MET A 76 10.07 -10.55 4.49
C MET A 76 9.56 -9.12 4.56
N HIS A 77 8.99 -8.73 5.70
CA HIS A 77 8.60 -7.34 5.94
C HIS A 77 9.80 -6.40 5.89
N ASP A 78 10.90 -6.77 6.54
CA ASP A 78 12.14 -6.00 6.56
C ASP A 78 12.80 -5.97 5.17
N LEU A 79 12.78 -7.08 4.43
CA LEU A 79 13.24 -7.09 3.04
C LEU A 79 12.50 -6.06 2.21
N PHE A 80 11.16 -6.07 2.21
CA PHE A 80 10.38 -5.13 1.41
C PHE A 80 10.64 -3.68 1.81
N ASN A 81 10.69 -3.38 3.10
CA ASN A 81 11.00 -2.04 3.58
C ASN A 81 12.42 -1.62 3.17
N GLY A 82 13.37 -2.55 3.21
CA GLY A 82 14.73 -2.34 2.76
C GLY A 82 14.83 -2.06 1.26
N LEU A 83 14.14 -2.83 0.41
CA LEU A 83 14.10 -2.61 -1.04
C LEU A 83 13.47 -1.25 -1.39
N ILE A 84 12.39 -0.86 -0.69
CA ILE A 84 11.78 0.47 -0.85
C ILE A 84 12.77 1.57 -0.47
N SER A 85 13.49 1.39 0.64
CA SER A 85 14.50 2.34 1.11
C SER A 85 15.66 2.51 0.11
N LEU A 86 16.09 1.43 -0.56
CA LEU A 86 17.13 1.48 -1.58
C LEU A 86 16.77 2.39 -2.77
N VAL A 87 15.49 2.54 -3.08
CA VAL A 87 15.02 3.44 -4.14
C VAL A 87 14.59 4.82 -3.61
N GLY A 88 14.86 5.11 -2.34
CA GLY A 88 14.51 6.39 -1.69
C GLY A 88 13.02 6.51 -1.34
N GLY A 89 12.29 5.40 -1.30
CA GLY A 89 10.86 5.40 -0.97
C GLY A 89 10.62 5.67 0.52
N VAL A 90 9.64 6.52 0.80
CA VAL A 90 9.18 6.85 2.16
C VAL A 90 7.98 5.97 2.55
N ALA A 91 7.04 5.79 1.63
CA ALA A 91 5.89 4.94 1.83
C ALA A 91 6.30 3.45 1.81
N ASN A 92 6.15 2.75 2.92
CA ASN A 92 6.57 1.38 3.09
C ASN A 92 5.53 0.56 3.88
N ARG A 93 5.79 -0.72 4.11
CA ARG A 93 4.82 -1.61 4.76
C ARG A 93 4.53 -1.27 6.22
N THR A 94 5.43 -0.54 6.89
CA THR A 94 5.26 -0.13 8.30
C THR A 94 4.34 1.08 8.45
N ASN A 95 4.42 2.06 7.52
CA ASN A 95 3.84 3.39 7.69
C ASN A 95 2.74 3.75 6.68
N SER A 96 2.24 2.79 5.91
CA SER A 96 1.33 3.06 4.79
C SER A 96 -0.05 2.44 4.95
N ALA A 97 -1.03 3.04 4.31
CA ALA A 97 -2.28 2.41 3.95
C ALA A 97 -2.09 1.64 2.63
N PHE A 98 -2.46 0.35 2.60
CA PHE A 98 -2.49 -0.44 1.37
C PHE A 98 -3.80 -0.19 0.64
N THR A 99 -3.71 0.11 -0.63
CA THR A 99 -4.83 0.43 -1.50
C THR A 99 -4.68 -0.26 -2.85
N THR A 100 -5.76 -0.44 -3.58
CA THR A 100 -5.79 -0.94 -4.96
C THR A 100 -6.80 -0.12 -5.78
N ALA A 101 -6.66 -0.07 -7.10
CA ALA A 101 -7.68 0.51 -7.95
C ALA A 101 -8.81 -0.47 -8.31
N VAL A 102 -8.69 -1.74 -7.90
CA VAL A 102 -9.67 -2.80 -8.13
C VAL A 102 -10.58 -2.91 -6.90
N GLU A 103 -11.84 -2.48 -7.05
CA GLU A 103 -12.80 -2.47 -5.94
C GLU A 103 -13.06 -3.86 -5.38
N GLU A 104 -13.17 -4.87 -6.25
CA GLU A 104 -13.39 -6.27 -5.87
C GLU A 104 -12.26 -6.84 -5.02
N GLU A 105 -11.02 -6.44 -5.27
CA GLU A 105 -9.88 -6.82 -4.42
C GLU A 105 -9.97 -6.19 -3.04
N ALA A 106 -10.33 -4.91 -2.97
CA ALA A 106 -10.54 -4.24 -1.69
C ALA A 106 -11.64 -4.94 -0.86
N MET A 107 -12.72 -5.40 -1.51
CA MET A 107 -13.84 -6.11 -0.86
C MET A 107 -13.43 -7.42 -0.20
N THR A 108 -12.31 -8.03 -0.56
CA THR A 108 -11.80 -9.24 0.12
C THR A 108 -11.40 -8.99 1.57
N TYR A 109 -11.16 -7.72 1.93
CA TYR A 109 -10.73 -7.30 3.27
C TYR A 109 -11.82 -6.59 4.09
N GLY A 110 -13.02 -6.37 3.52
CA GLY A 110 -14.15 -5.68 4.15
C GLY A 110 -14.98 -4.89 3.15
N ASP A 111 -15.81 -3.98 3.64
CA ASP A 111 -16.55 -3.09 2.74
C ASP A 111 -15.59 -2.17 1.97
N ALA A 112 -15.83 -1.97 0.68
CA ALA A 112 -14.97 -1.13 -0.14
C ALA A 112 -15.22 0.36 0.13
N TYR A 113 -14.15 1.07 0.42
CA TYR A 113 -14.14 2.52 0.57
C TYR A 113 -13.18 3.14 -0.44
N VAL A 114 -13.61 4.23 -1.08
CA VAL A 114 -12.66 5.13 -1.77
C VAL A 114 -11.76 5.75 -0.71
N ALA A 115 -10.45 5.62 -0.90
CA ALA A 115 -9.44 6.05 0.04
C ALA A 115 -8.66 7.26 -0.51
N ILE A 116 -8.70 8.39 0.18
CA ILE A 116 -8.10 9.65 -0.25
C ILE A 116 -7.14 10.13 0.84
N PRO A 117 -5.84 10.34 0.56
CA PRO A 117 -4.92 10.91 1.53
C PRO A 117 -5.26 12.38 1.81
N VAL A 118 -5.18 12.75 3.08
CA VAL A 118 -5.42 14.10 3.58
C VAL A 118 -4.09 14.84 3.70
N GLY A 119 -3.94 15.94 2.96
CA GLY A 119 -2.71 16.71 2.91
C GLY A 119 -1.60 16.06 2.07
N PRO A 120 -0.33 16.36 2.40
CA PRO A 120 0.82 15.78 1.71
C PRO A 120 0.88 14.25 1.88
N PHE A 121 1.31 13.55 0.86
CA PHE A 121 1.46 12.11 0.88
C PHE A 121 2.67 11.65 0.06
N ASN A 122 3.17 10.47 0.38
CA ASN A 122 4.12 9.71 -0.44
C ASN A 122 3.46 8.38 -0.81
N TYR A 123 3.94 7.75 -1.89
CA TYR A 123 3.41 6.46 -2.30
C TYR A 123 4.50 5.59 -2.90
N THR A 124 4.30 4.28 -2.79
CA THR A 124 5.16 3.27 -3.41
C THR A 124 4.30 2.18 -4.04
N TRP A 125 4.69 1.73 -5.22
CA TRP A 125 4.04 0.67 -5.96
C TRP A 125 5.03 -0.10 -6.82
N SER A 126 4.60 -1.23 -7.38
CA SER A 126 5.41 -2.01 -8.31
C SER A 126 4.70 -2.18 -9.65
N PRO A 127 5.36 -1.93 -10.79
CA PRO A 127 4.83 -2.30 -12.10
C PRO A 127 4.91 -3.81 -12.37
N SER A 128 5.65 -4.54 -11.53
CA SER A 128 5.95 -5.96 -11.73
C SER A 128 5.13 -6.89 -10.81
N TRP A 129 4.58 -6.36 -9.73
CA TRP A 129 3.84 -7.13 -8.72
C TRP A 129 2.47 -6.52 -8.49
N SER A 130 1.43 -7.33 -8.63
CA SER A 130 0.06 -6.91 -8.33
C SER A 130 -0.18 -6.86 -6.83
N ASP A 131 0.31 -7.86 -6.12
CA ASP A 131 0.38 -7.94 -4.66
C ASP A 131 1.82 -8.33 -4.26
N TRP A 132 2.48 -7.47 -3.49
CA TRP A 132 3.88 -7.65 -3.14
C TRP A 132 4.17 -8.95 -2.38
N PHE A 133 3.27 -9.36 -1.52
CA PHE A 133 3.47 -10.58 -0.74
C PHE A 133 3.15 -11.82 -1.56
N THR A 134 1.99 -11.84 -2.18
CA THR A 134 1.53 -13.00 -2.94
C THR A 134 2.43 -13.28 -4.13
N ASP A 135 2.79 -12.26 -4.89
CA ASP A 135 3.59 -12.43 -6.11
C ASP A 135 5.05 -12.80 -5.82
N LEU A 136 5.62 -12.28 -4.72
CA LEU A 136 7.03 -12.56 -4.39
C LEU A 136 7.24 -13.84 -3.59
N VAL A 137 6.26 -14.23 -2.77
CA VAL A 137 6.44 -15.37 -1.85
C VAL A 137 5.78 -16.63 -2.35
N SER A 138 4.67 -16.50 -3.11
CA SER A 138 3.83 -17.63 -3.46
C SER A 138 4.11 -18.21 -4.86
N ASN A 139 4.98 -17.58 -5.66
CA ASN A 139 5.30 -18.11 -6.97
C ASN A 139 6.81 -18.07 -7.29
N ASP A 140 7.26 -19.04 -8.08
CA ASP A 140 8.67 -19.20 -8.48
C ASP A 140 9.18 -18.00 -9.30
N GLU A 141 8.31 -17.32 -10.04
CA GLU A 141 8.65 -16.13 -10.83
C GLU A 141 9.03 -14.96 -9.95
N GLY A 142 8.32 -14.75 -8.82
CA GLY A 142 8.63 -13.70 -7.87
C GLY A 142 9.98 -13.90 -7.19
N THR A 143 10.29 -15.12 -6.78
CA THR A 143 11.61 -15.47 -6.23
C THR A 143 12.70 -15.29 -7.28
N GLY A 144 12.43 -15.68 -8.53
CA GLY A 144 13.34 -15.46 -9.67
C GLY A 144 13.65 -13.97 -9.87
N LEU A 145 12.65 -13.10 -9.69
CA LEU A 145 12.81 -11.66 -9.82
C LEU A 145 13.65 -11.08 -8.67
N LEU A 146 13.44 -11.53 -7.41
CA LEU A 146 14.31 -11.16 -6.29
C LEU A 146 15.76 -11.50 -6.58
N VAL A 147 16.02 -12.73 -7.02
CA VAL A 147 17.38 -13.16 -7.41
C VAL A 147 17.90 -12.32 -8.58
N ALA A 148 17.06 -11.93 -9.54
CA ALA A 148 17.47 -11.08 -10.65
C ALA A 148 17.94 -9.68 -10.22
N MET A 149 17.38 -9.15 -9.12
CA MET A 149 17.74 -7.84 -8.57
C MET A 149 18.98 -7.84 -7.68
N LEU A 150 19.48 -9.02 -7.23
CA LEU A 150 20.71 -9.10 -6.45
C LEU A 150 21.90 -8.47 -7.20
N ASP A 151 22.88 -7.97 -6.46
CA ASP A 151 24.16 -7.57 -7.04
C ASP A 151 24.88 -8.74 -7.70
N TYR A 152 25.93 -8.44 -8.48
CA TYR A 152 26.61 -9.47 -9.26
C TYR A 152 27.31 -10.52 -8.39
N ASP A 153 27.95 -10.08 -7.32
CA ASP A 153 28.75 -10.97 -6.48
C ASP A 153 27.85 -11.95 -5.71
N ARG A 154 26.71 -11.46 -5.23
CA ARG A 154 25.70 -12.29 -4.54
C ARG A 154 25.00 -13.28 -5.47
N LYS A 155 24.75 -12.87 -6.73
CA LYS A 155 24.29 -13.80 -7.76
C LYS A 155 25.26 -14.95 -8.02
N GLN A 156 26.57 -14.65 -8.10
CA GLN A 156 27.59 -15.67 -8.31
C GLN A 156 27.71 -16.59 -7.09
N GLU A 157 27.61 -16.04 -5.89
CA GLU A 157 27.60 -16.82 -4.65
C GLU A 157 26.44 -17.82 -4.65
N LEU A 158 25.21 -17.37 -4.93
CA LEU A 158 24.04 -18.26 -5.04
C LEU A 158 24.18 -19.30 -6.15
N ALA A 159 24.69 -18.93 -7.33
CA ALA A 159 24.86 -19.85 -8.45
C ALA A 159 25.90 -20.95 -8.16
N ASN A 160 26.89 -20.66 -7.32
CA ASN A 160 27.94 -21.62 -6.90
C ASN A 160 27.49 -22.52 -5.73
N THR A 161 26.46 -22.12 -5.00
CA THR A 161 25.79 -22.97 -4.02
C THR A 161 24.87 -23.90 -4.82
N HIS A 162 25.07 -25.22 -4.79
CA HIS A 162 24.20 -26.18 -5.46
C HIS A 162 22.78 -26.05 -4.85
N ILE A 163 21.93 -25.22 -5.50
CA ILE A 163 20.55 -24.93 -5.07
C ILE A 163 19.64 -26.07 -5.55
N ASP A 164 19.82 -27.27 -5.01
CA ASP A 164 18.79 -28.32 -5.11
C ASP A 164 17.78 -28.22 -3.94
N THR A 165 18.04 -27.36 -2.97
CA THR A 165 17.18 -27.04 -1.84
C THR A 165 17.38 -25.59 -1.44
N TYR A 166 16.32 -24.85 -1.16
CA TYR A 166 16.36 -23.56 -0.46
C TYR A 166 16.98 -23.78 0.93
N ASP A 167 18.30 -23.78 1.00
CA ASP A 167 18.99 -23.89 2.27
C ASP A 167 18.95 -22.54 3.03
N GLU A 168 19.27 -22.60 4.30
CA GLU A 168 19.27 -21.44 5.19
C GLU A 168 20.22 -20.32 4.70
N VAL A 169 21.27 -20.65 3.96
CA VAL A 169 22.26 -19.69 3.42
C VAL A 169 21.67 -18.92 2.25
N SER A 170 21.00 -19.61 1.33
CA SER A 170 20.34 -18.99 0.18
C SER A 170 19.21 -18.06 0.64
N PHE A 171 18.42 -18.48 1.63
CA PHE A 171 17.37 -17.65 2.21
C PHE A 171 17.94 -16.39 2.85
N LYS A 172 18.99 -16.50 3.70
CA LYS A 172 19.66 -15.35 4.33
C LYS A 172 20.25 -14.37 3.32
N THR A 173 20.73 -14.86 2.18
CA THR A 173 21.23 -13.99 1.12
C THR A 173 20.11 -13.20 0.46
N ILE A 174 18.96 -13.83 0.19
CA ILE A 174 17.80 -13.20 -0.45
C ILE A 174 17.13 -12.18 0.47
N ILE A 175 16.98 -12.48 1.77
CA ILE A 175 16.28 -11.58 2.69
C ILE A 175 17.10 -10.36 3.14
N ASN A 176 18.36 -10.25 2.77
CA ASN A 176 19.17 -9.10 3.15
C ASN A 176 19.13 -7.99 2.09
N PRO A 177 18.46 -6.83 2.38
CA PRO A 177 18.34 -5.73 1.42
C PRO A 177 19.69 -5.18 0.91
N ALA A 178 20.74 -5.27 1.72
CA ALA A 178 22.08 -4.80 1.35
C ALA A 178 22.72 -5.60 0.18
N ASN A 179 22.16 -6.75 -0.17
CA ASN A 179 22.64 -7.60 -1.26
C ASN A 179 22.04 -7.22 -2.64
N TYR A 180 21.18 -6.21 -2.70
CA TYR A 180 20.48 -5.83 -3.91
C TYR A 180 21.13 -4.63 -4.60
N ASP A 181 21.08 -4.66 -5.93
CA ASP A 181 21.52 -3.56 -6.79
C ASP A 181 20.42 -2.51 -6.90
N PRO A 182 20.62 -1.26 -6.39
CA PRO A 182 19.59 -0.23 -6.40
C PRO A 182 19.09 0.11 -7.83
N GLU A 183 19.94 0.06 -8.85
CA GLU A 183 19.54 0.34 -10.24
C GLU A 183 18.58 -0.73 -10.78
N LYS A 184 18.78 -1.98 -10.38
CA LYS A 184 17.87 -3.07 -10.73
C LYS A 184 16.56 -2.95 -9.96
N VAL A 185 16.62 -2.68 -8.65
CA VAL A 185 15.43 -2.49 -7.81
C VAL A 185 14.55 -1.35 -8.34
N GLN A 186 15.14 -0.23 -8.78
CA GLN A 186 14.40 0.91 -9.34
C GLN A 186 13.56 0.58 -10.59
N ARG A 187 13.82 -0.51 -11.26
CA ARG A 187 13.01 -0.96 -12.40
C ARG A 187 11.71 -1.61 -11.98
N HIS A 188 11.64 -2.10 -10.75
CA HIS A 188 10.54 -2.89 -10.20
C HIS A 188 9.82 -2.22 -9.04
N ILE A 189 10.42 -1.18 -8.44
CA ILE A 189 9.83 -0.43 -7.32
C ILE A 189 9.84 1.04 -7.65
N TYR A 190 8.69 1.67 -7.62
CA TYR A 190 8.47 3.08 -7.93
C TYR A 190 7.98 3.82 -6.70
N ALA A 191 8.82 4.74 -6.21
CA ALA A 191 8.51 5.64 -5.12
C ALA A 191 8.21 7.04 -5.67
N ASP A 192 7.06 7.61 -5.30
CA ASP A 192 6.59 8.95 -5.66
C ASP A 192 6.64 9.28 -7.17
N ARG A 193 6.43 8.28 -8.00
CA ARG A 193 6.43 8.45 -9.46
C ARG A 193 5.39 7.58 -10.15
N ARG A 194 4.79 8.14 -11.22
CA ARG A 194 3.84 7.43 -12.09
C ARG A 194 2.57 6.99 -11.35
N LEU A 195 2.01 7.84 -10.48
CA LEU A 195 0.78 7.51 -9.72
C LEU A 195 -0.37 7.07 -10.62
N LYS A 196 -0.55 7.71 -11.76
CA LYS A 196 -1.61 7.35 -12.72
C LYS A 196 -1.42 5.94 -13.25
N ASP A 197 -0.17 5.57 -13.61
CA ASP A 197 0.14 4.22 -14.08
C ASP A 197 -0.10 3.20 -12.96
N ALA A 198 0.22 3.57 -11.71
CA ALA A 198 -0.05 2.74 -10.54
C ALA A 198 -1.55 2.46 -10.38
N ILE A 199 -2.38 3.50 -10.46
CA ILE A 199 -3.83 3.38 -10.35
C ILE A 199 -4.39 2.61 -11.56
N ASP A 200 -3.95 2.94 -12.78
CA ASP A 200 -4.43 2.31 -14.01
C ASP A 200 -4.01 0.82 -14.11
N SER A 201 -2.92 0.40 -13.42
CA SER A 201 -2.49 -1.00 -13.37
C SER A 201 -3.38 -1.89 -12.49
N GLY A 202 -4.08 -1.33 -11.51
CA GLY A 202 -4.81 -2.06 -10.49
C GLY A 202 -3.93 -2.66 -9.38
N HIS A 203 -2.61 -2.52 -9.45
CA HIS A 203 -1.69 -3.09 -8.48
C HIS A 203 -1.83 -2.45 -7.09
N GLU A 204 -1.30 -3.13 -6.08
CA GLU A 204 -1.22 -2.60 -4.72
C GLU A 204 -0.40 -1.31 -4.68
N ILE A 205 -0.96 -0.28 -4.05
CA ILE A 205 -0.31 1.02 -3.82
C ILE A 205 -0.24 1.26 -2.31
N MET A 206 0.97 1.40 -1.79
CA MET A 206 1.21 1.83 -0.41
C MET A 206 1.21 3.35 -0.35
N ILE A 207 0.33 3.95 0.45
CA ILE A 207 0.21 5.40 0.62
C ILE A 207 0.55 5.77 2.05
N ALA A 208 1.62 6.55 2.24
CA ALA A 208 2.02 7.12 3.51
C ALA A 208 1.55 8.57 3.62
N CYS A 209 0.75 8.85 4.62
CA CYS A 209 0.25 10.17 5.01
C CYS A 209 -0.15 10.13 6.49
N ASP A 210 -0.47 11.27 7.08
CA ASP A 210 -0.93 11.30 8.46
C ASP A 210 -2.33 10.71 8.61
N THR A 211 -3.21 11.04 7.69
CA THR A 211 -4.64 10.71 7.76
C THR A 211 -5.16 10.34 6.38
N MET A 212 -6.03 9.34 6.32
CA MET A 212 -6.83 8.99 5.15
C MET A 212 -8.29 9.36 5.38
N LEU A 213 -8.93 9.91 4.37
CA LEU A 213 -10.39 10.00 4.25
C LEU A 213 -10.88 8.74 3.54
N TYR A 214 -11.88 8.10 4.13
CA TYR A 214 -12.57 6.94 3.58
C TYR A 214 -14.01 7.30 3.28
N ILE A 215 -14.48 7.00 2.08
CA ILE A 215 -15.84 7.25 1.62
C ILE A 215 -16.39 5.94 1.07
N ASP A 216 -17.53 5.49 1.59
CA ASP A 216 -18.22 4.30 1.07
C ASP A 216 -18.29 4.37 -0.47
N SER A 217 -17.93 3.26 -1.14
CA SER A 217 -17.76 3.26 -2.61
C SER A 217 -19.06 3.57 -3.36
N ASP A 218 -20.21 3.10 -2.86
CA ASP A 218 -21.51 3.38 -3.46
C ASP A 218 -21.94 4.82 -3.23
N PHE A 219 -21.70 5.36 -2.02
CA PHE A 219 -21.96 6.76 -1.72
C PHE A 219 -21.08 7.70 -2.55
N TYR A 220 -19.78 7.37 -2.69
CA TYR A 220 -18.87 8.11 -3.56
C TYR A 220 -19.37 8.13 -5.01
N ARG A 221 -19.64 6.97 -5.58
CA ARG A 221 -20.04 6.78 -6.98
C ARG A 221 -21.35 7.49 -7.31
N SER A 222 -22.33 7.36 -6.41
CA SER A 222 -23.67 7.91 -6.62
C SER A 222 -23.78 9.41 -6.33
N ARG A 223 -22.97 9.94 -5.39
CA ARG A 223 -23.18 11.28 -4.87
C ARG A 223 -21.96 12.20 -4.99
N VAL A 224 -20.77 11.75 -4.63
CA VAL A 224 -19.56 12.59 -4.45
C VAL A 224 -18.83 12.83 -5.77
N ARG A 225 -18.64 11.78 -6.59
CA ARG A 225 -17.80 11.76 -7.79
C ARG A 225 -18.00 12.93 -8.77
N LYS A 226 -19.19 13.45 -8.87
CA LYS A 226 -19.51 14.54 -9.82
C LYS A 226 -19.03 15.92 -9.37
N TYR A 227 -18.53 16.04 -8.14
CA TYR A 227 -18.07 17.31 -7.56
C TYR A 227 -16.54 17.36 -7.39
N VAL A 228 -15.83 16.22 -7.54
CA VAL A 228 -14.37 16.08 -7.31
C VAL A 228 -13.64 15.49 -8.50
#